data_fb236954eee91b6de5e7b5a93542b1ad
#
_entry.id   fb236954eee91b6de5e7b5a93542b1ad
#
_cell.length_a   1.000
_cell.length_b   1.000
_cell.length_c   1.000
_cell.angle_alpha   90.00
_cell.angle_beta   90.00
_cell.angle_gamma   90.00
#
_symmetry.space_group_name_H-M   'P 1'
#
loop_
_entity.id
_entity.type
_entity.pdbx_description
1 polymer ?
#
loop_
_entity_poly.entity_id
_entity_poly.type
_entity_poly.pdbx_seq_one_letter_code
_entity_poly.pdbx_strand_id
1 'polypeptide(L)'
;MKHKHVPQRTCVVCRQIKAKRELVRVVRGPDGRIYVDETGKRPGRGAYLCRDRNCWEKEMGGSRLAHALKTTLSEADYETLLAYARQLPDAGPQDTGR
;
A
#
# COMPACT_ATOMS: atom_id res chain seq x y z
N MET A 1 -30.93 -10.76 -8.79
CA MET A 1 -29.81 -10.30 -9.28
C MET A 1 -28.61 -10.53 -8.41
N LYS A 2 -27.54 -10.75 -8.97
CA LYS A 2 -26.45 -11.02 -8.25
C LYS A 2 -25.57 -9.93 -8.11
N HIS A 3 -25.11 -9.63 -6.95
CA HIS A 3 -24.16 -8.57 -6.76
C HIS A 3 -22.80 -9.14 -6.81
N LYS A 4 -21.94 -8.48 -7.54
CA LYS A 4 -20.60 -8.81 -7.55
C LYS A 4 -19.99 -8.33 -6.29
N HIS A 5 -19.42 -9.18 -5.51
CA HIS A 5 -18.75 -8.77 -4.30
C HIS A 5 -17.38 -8.19 -4.65
N VAL A 6 -17.15 -6.97 -4.25
CA VAL A 6 -15.87 -6.31 -4.48
C VAL A 6 -15.13 -6.26 -3.16
N PRO A 7 -14.00 -6.95 -3.04
CA PRO A 7 -13.25 -6.93 -1.78
C PRO A 7 -12.79 -5.53 -1.45
N GLN A 8 -12.87 -5.19 -0.19
CA GLN A 8 -12.44 -3.88 0.29
C GLN A 8 -11.31 -4.04 1.28
N ARG A 9 -10.45 -3.06 1.31
CA ARG A 9 -9.29 -3.08 2.20
C ARG A 9 -9.10 -1.68 2.75
N THR A 10 -8.25 -1.56 3.75
CA THR A 10 -8.02 -0.28 4.41
C THR A 10 -6.58 0.16 4.18
N CYS A 11 -6.41 1.41 3.75
CA CYS A 11 -5.08 1.99 3.63
C CYS A 11 -4.49 2.13 5.02
N VAL A 12 -3.26 1.66 5.23
CA VAL A 12 -2.66 1.72 6.56
C VAL A 12 -2.26 3.13 6.96
N VAL A 13 -2.21 4.05 6.03
CA VAL A 13 -1.81 5.42 6.32
C VAL A 13 -3.00 6.31 6.60
N CYS A 14 -3.93 6.41 5.65
CA CYS A 14 -5.05 7.34 5.82
C CYS A 14 -6.29 6.67 6.39
N ARG A 15 -6.27 5.36 6.49
CA ARG A 15 -7.35 4.57 7.09
C ARG A 15 -8.64 4.57 6.30
N GLN A 16 -8.61 4.99 5.06
CA GLN A 16 -9.80 4.94 4.23
C GLN A 16 -10.00 3.52 3.73
N ILE A 17 -11.26 3.13 3.63
CA ILE A 17 -11.62 1.83 3.10
C ILE A 17 -11.97 2.01 1.63
N LYS A 18 -11.31 1.22 0.79
CA LYS A 18 -11.48 1.35 -0.65
C LYS A 18 -11.53 -0.03 -1.28
N ALA A 19 -12.00 -0.09 -2.51
CA ALA A 19 -11.95 -1.34 -3.24
C ALA A 19 -10.50 -1.77 -3.38
N LYS A 20 -10.27 -3.06 -3.28
CA LYS A 20 -8.92 -3.61 -3.32
C LYS A 20 -8.12 -3.11 -4.52
N ARG A 21 -8.77 -3.00 -5.67
CA ARG A 21 -8.08 -2.57 -6.88
C ARG A 21 -7.67 -1.10 -6.85
N GLU A 22 -8.21 -0.34 -5.91
CA GLU A 22 -7.83 1.06 -5.77
C GLU A 22 -6.65 1.25 -4.83
N LEU A 23 -6.12 0.17 -4.34
CA LEU A 23 -5.01 0.19 -3.40
C LEU A 23 -3.86 -0.61 -3.97
N VAL A 24 -2.68 -0.37 -3.41
CA VAL A 24 -1.51 -1.15 -3.78
C VAL A 24 -1.16 -2.03 -2.60
N ARG A 25 -0.91 -3.28 -2.85
CA ARG A 25 -0.54 -4.21 -1.81
C ARG A 25 0.97 -4.27 -1.67
N VAL A 26 1.44 -4.15 -0.45
CA VAL A 26 2.85 -4.36 -0.12
C VAL A 26 2.89 -5.63 0.71
N VAL A 27 3.80 -6.53 0.41
CA VAL A 27 3.81 -7.83 1.05
C VAL A 27 5.18 -8.15 1.61
N ARG A 28 5.19 -8.76 2.79
CA ARG A 28 6.39 -9.38 3.31
C ARG A 28 6.34 -10.84 2.92
N GLY A 29 7.22 -11.24 2.01
CA GLY A 29 7.22 -12.59 1.50
C GLY A 29 7.75 -13.58 2.50
N PRO A 30 7.68 -14.86 2.15
CA PRO A 30 8.20 -15.91 3.04
C PRO A 30 9.69 -15.79 3.29
N ASP A 31 10.40 -15.12 2.40
CA ASP A 31 11.83 -14.91 2.56
C ASP A 31 12.15 -13.70 3.43
N GLY A 32 11.11 -13.04 3.95
CA GLY A 32 11.28 -11.87 4.79
C GLY A 32 11.46 -10.58 4.03
N ARG A 33 11.52 -10.63 2.73
CA ARG A 33 11.72 -9.43 1.93
C ARG A 33 10.41 -8.74 1.64
N ILE A 34 10.52 -7.44 1.34
CA ILE A 34 9.35 -6.62 1.06
C ILE A 34 9.21 -6.43 -0.43
N TYR A 35 7.99 -6.63 -0.92
CA TYR A 35 7.70 -6.50 -2.35
C TYR A 35 6.45 -5.65 -2.53
N VAL A 36 6.43 -4.89 -3.63
CA VAL A 36 5.20 -4.25 -4.07
C VAL A 36 4.50 -5.26 -4.97
N ASP A 37 3.32 -5.67 -4.56
CA ASP A 37 2.62 -6.77 -5.23
C ASP A 37 1.43 -6.26 -6.01
N GLU A 38 1.66 -5.94 -7.27
CA GLU A 38 0.60 -5.42 -8.12
C GLU A 38 -0.45 -6.46 -8.46
N THR A 39 -0.09 -7.72 -8.43
CA THR A 39 -1.05 -8.76 -8.77
C THR A 39 -1.96 -9.14 -7.63
N GLY A 40 -1.53 -8.87 -6.39
CA GLY A 40 -2.29 -9.25 -5.22
C GLY A 40 -2.24 -10.73 -4.91
N LYS A 41 -1.39 -11.48 -5.57
CA LYS A 41 -1.33 -12.94 -5.41
C LYS A 41 -0.07 -13.45 -4.75
N ARG A 42 0.85 -12.57 -4.47
CA ARG A 42 2.11 -12.99 -3.89
C ARG A 42 1.90 -13.49 -2.46
N PRO A 43 2.48 -14.61 -2.08
CA PRO A 43 2.27 -15.13 -0.74
C PRO A 43 2.96 -14.28 0.31
N GLY A 44 2.39 -14.25 1.49
CA GLY A 44 2.97 -13.53 2.60
C GLY A 44 1.97 -12.59 3.24
N ARG A 45 2.47 -11.84 4.23
CA ARG A 45 1.62 -10.91 4.93
C ARG A 45 1.55 -9.59 4.17
N GLY A 46 0.34 -9.15 3.89
CA GLY A 46 0.16 -7.95 3.07
C GLY A 46 -0.45 -6.78 3.81
N ALA A 47 -0.18 -5.61 3.32
CA ALA A 47 -0.80 -4.39 3.79
C ALA A 47 -1.06 -3.52 2.58
N TYR A 48 -2.01 -2.59 2.70
CA TYR A 48 -2.45 -1.83 1.55
C TYR A 48 -2.25 -0.34 1.76
N LEU A 49 -1.87 0.35 0.68
CA LEU A 49 -1.76 1.80 0.67
C LEU A 49 -2.52 2.33 -0.53
N CYS A 50 -2.99 3.56 -0.45
CA CYS A 50 -3.65 4.20 -1.58
C CYS A 50 -2.74 4.26 -2.79
N ARG A 51 -3.34 4.30 -3.97
CA ARG A 51 -2.55 4.49 -5.19
C ARG A 51 -2.29 5.97 -5.39
N ASP A 52 -1.77 6.62 -4.40
CA ASP A 52 -1.39 8.00 -4.56
C ASP A 52 -0.12 8.26 -3.77
N ARG A 53 0.71 9.12 -4.32
CA ARG A 53 2.02 9.37 -3.78
C ARG A 53 1.96 9.93 -2.36
N ASN A 54 0.93 10.67 -2.04
CA ASN A 54 0.85 11.28 -0.73
C ASN A 54 0.85 10.28 0.42
N CYS A 55 0.07 9.21 0.29
CA CYS A 55 0.07 8.20 1.34
C CYS A 55 1.41 7.53 1.47
N TRP A 56 2.07 7.27 0.34
CA TRP A 56 3.36 6.61 0.37
C TRP A 56 4.42 7.52 1.01
N GLU A 57 4.37 8.81 0.71
CA GLU A 57 5.34 9.74 1.28
C GLU A 57 5.12 9.91 2.77
N LYS A 58 3.88 9.92 3.21
CA LYS A 58 3.60 9.97 4.64
C LYS A 58 4.13 8.75 5.36
N GLU A 59 4.05 7.60 4.70
CA GLU A 59 4.54 6.38 5.33
C GLU A 59 6.05 6.40 5.48
N MET A 60 6.77 7.08 4.60
CA MET A 60 8.21 7.13 4.72
C MET A 60 8.65 7.76 6.03
N GLY A 61 7.82 8.61 6.62
CA GLY A 61 8.14 9.19 7.91
C GLY A 61 7.52 8.48 9.08
N GLY A 62 6.88 7.36 8.86
CA GLY A 62 6.19 6.66 9.91
C GLY A 62 6.54 5.18 9.95
N SER A 63 5.78 4.44 10.72
CA SER A 63 6.03 3.02 10.87
C SER A 63 4.77 2.18 10.73
N ARG A 64 3.75 2.75 10.12
CA ARG A 64 2.48 2.02 10.01
C ARG A 64 2.60 0.78 9.17
N LEU A 65 3.36 0.85 8.08
CA LEU A 65 3.53 -0.29 7.21
C LEU A 65 4.36 -1.38 7.90
N ALA A 66 5.44 -1.00 8.54
CA ALA A 66 6.27 -1.96 9.27
C ALA A 66 5.45 -2.67 10.33
N HIS A 67 4.63 -1.90 11.02
CA HIS A 67 3.79 -2.46 12.06
C HIS A 67 2.76 -3.43 11.47
N ALA A 68 2.12 -3.05 10.37
CA ALA A 68 1.13 -3.90 9.72
C ALA A 68 1.74 -5.19 9.20
N LEU A 69 2.98 -5.11 8.72
CA LEU A 69 3.66 -6.29 8.21
C LEU A 69 4.42 -7.05 9.29
N LYS A 70 4.40 -6.53 10.50
CA LYS A 70 5.05 -7.14 11.66
C LYS A 70 6.54 -7.39 11.40
N THR A 71 7.20 -6.38 10.90
CA THR A 71 8.60 -6.48 10.59
C THR A 71 9.25 -5.11 10.70
N THR A 72 10.57 -5.09 10.59
CA THR A 72 11.30 -3.84 10.52
C THR A 72 11.71 -3.64 9.08
N LEU A 73 11.48 -2.45 8.56
CA LEU A 73 11.84 -2.15 7.18
C LEU A 73 13.27 -1.63 7.15
N SER A 74 14.08 -2.21 6.26
CA SER A 74 15.45 -1.77 6.10
C SER A 74 15.50 -0.55 5.18
N GLU A 75 16.67 0.05 5.10
CA GLU A 75 16.85 1.14 4.16
C GLU A 75 16.56 0.71 2.74
N ALA A 76 16.99 -0.49 2.37
CA ALA A 76 16.73 -1.02 1.05
C ALA A 76 15.24 -1.19 0.80
N ASP A 77 14.50 -1.60 1.83
CA ASP A 77 13.06 -1.73 1.70
C ASP A 77 12.43 -0.38 1.44
N TYR A 78 12.85 0.65 2.18
CA TYR A 78 12.32 1.98 1.96
C TYR A 78 12.66 2.51 0.59
N GLU A 79 13.85 2.20 0.08
CA GLU A 79 14.22 2.62 -1.27
C GLU A 79 13.33 1.99 -2.32
N THR A 80 13.02 0.71 -2.13
CA THR A 80 12.12 0.02 -3.04
C THR A 80 10.74 0.68 -3.04
N LEU A 81 10.23 0.98 -1.85
CA LEU A 81 8.92 1.60 -1.74
C LEU A 81 8.92 3.01 -2.29
N LEU A 82 9.97 3.76 -2.05
CA LEU A 82 10.04 5.13 -2.53
C LEU A 82 10.14 5.17 -4.05
N ALA A 83 10.89 4.25 -4.63
CA ALA A 83 11.00 4.18 -6.08
C ALA A 83 9.64 3.91 -6.71
N TYR A 84 8.87 3.04 -6.08
CA TYR A 84 7.53 2.77 -6.59
C TYR A 84 6.63 3.99 -6.41
N ALA A 85 6.75 4.67 -5.28
CA ALA A 85 5.92 5.83 -5.00
C ALA A 85 6.09 6.91 -6.05
N ARG A 86 7.29 7.05 -6.57
CA ARG A 86 7.55 8.07 -7.58
C ARG A 86 6.78 7.84 -8.87
N GLN A 87 6.33 6.62 -9.09
CA GLN A 87 5.56 6.31 -10.29
C GLN A 87 4.07 6.53 -10.07
N LEU A 88 3.65 6.82 -8.86
CA LEU A 88 2.24 7.00 -8.57
C LEU A 88 1.82 8.44 -8.81
N PRO A 89 0.57 8.66 -9.18
CA PRO A 89 0.09 10.02 -9.33
C PRO A 89 -0.02 10.71 -7.99
N ASP A 90 0.10 12.00 -8.01
CA ASP A 90 -0.12 12.82 -6.84
C ASP A 90 -1.59 13.14 -6.82
N ALA A 91 -2.35 12.35 -6.11
CA ALA A 91 -3.77 12.49 -6.15
C ALA A 91 -4.33 13.33 -5.07
N GLY A 92 -3.49 13.81 -4.19
CA GLY A 92 -3.97 14.46 -3.02
C GLY A 92 -5.02 15.44 -3.22
N PRO A 93 -4.74 16.54 -3.85
CA PRO A 93 -5.72 17.58 -3.88
C PRO A 93 -6.92 17.22 -4.65
N GLN A 94 -6.83 16.39 -5.56
CA GLN A 94 -7.94 16.26 -6.31
C GLN A 94 -8.97 15.55 -5.68
N ASP A 95 -8.71 15.10 -4.75
CA ASP A 95 -9.72 14.56 -4.20
C ASP A 95 -10.59 15.28 -3.69
N THR A 96 -10.42 16.00 -3.77
CA THR A 96 -11.26 16.60 -3.40
C THR A 96 -11.95 16.84 -4.16
N GLY A 97 -11.96 16.89 -4.30
CA GLY A 97 -12.46 17.10 -4.89
C GLY A 97 -13.26 16.83 -5.24
N ARG A 98 -13.26 16.67 -5.21
CA ARG A 98 -13.89 16.38 -5.56
C ARG A 98 -14.30 16.28 -5.12
#